data_12f8d280689823f1898ef1dd689d14e7
#
_entry.id   12f8d280689823f1898ef1dd689d14e7
#
_cell.length_a   1.000
_cell.length_b   1.000
_cell.length_c   1.000
_cell.angle_alpha   90.00
_cell.angle_beta   90.00
_cell.angle_gamma   90.00
#
_symmetry.space_group_name_H-M   'P 1'
#
loop_
_entity.id
_entity.type
_entity.pdbx_description
1 polymer ?
#
loop_
_entity_poly.entity_id
_entity_poly.type
_entity_poly.pdbx_seq_one_letter_code
_entity_poly.pdbx_strand_id
1 'polypeptide(L)'
;MVSREKEIFEKLVVFLKDSLEDLQGISEALATIDVVLSLAEIAVIKGYVRPVCIEGTELMIERGRHPVVEDIQPVGSFVSNDCFFVEKKRILVLTGPNMSGKSTYLRQVALIVLMAQMGSFVPAEHAELPFIDRIFTRIGAQDDLAAGQSTFMVEMLETAQILHQATSRSLVILDEVGRGTSTFDGLAIAHAVLESLHEHPGGAPITLFATHYHELTTVADSLANAENAHVTVQDEGQEIVFEHRISPGPSDRSYGVHVAKLAGLPNEVIARAEILLSQLESLPKKIPVQSELFRSELEKFELLRTKDSHLEQELNSLDINLLTPLEALNKLSELQKKVSDGAVSYTHLRAHETDSYLVCRLLLE
;
A
#
# COMPACT_ATOMS: atom_id res chain seq x y z
N MET A 1 24.19 -16.13 -55.27
CA MET A 1 22.97 -16.25 -54.44
C MET A 1 22.85 -15.09 -53.49
N VAL A 2 23.71 -14.91 -52.51
CA VAL A 2 23.64 -13.85 -51.47
C VAL A 2 23.44 -12.42 -52.01
N SER A 3 24.12 -12.06 -53.10
CA SER A 3 23.97 -10.71 -53.73
C SER A 3 22.55 -10.45 -54.29
N ARG A 4 21.91 -11.47 -54.82
CA ARG A 4 20.58 -11.38 -55.41
C ARG A 4 19.50 -11.32 -54.32
N GLU A 5 19.70 -12.07 -53.23
CA GLU A 5 18.82 -12.02 -52.05
C GLU A 5 18.86 -10.65 -51.38
N LYS A 6 20.06 -10.07 -51.24
CA LYS A 6 20.22 -8.71 -50.71
C LYS A 6 19.53 -7.66 -51.56
N GLU A 7 19.66 -7.72 -52.91
CA GLU A 7 18.97 -6.80 -53.81
C GLU A 7 17.43 -6.89 -53.71
N ILE A 8 16.90 -8.12 -53.62
CA ILE A 8 15.45 -8.34 -53.45
C ILE A 8 14.98 -7.81 -52.07
N PHE A 9 15.75 -8.07 -51.03
CA PHE A 9 15.44 -7.58 -49.71
C PHE A 9 15.42 -6.02 -49.64
N GLU A 10 16.42 -5.39 -50.22
CA GLU A 10 16.48 -3.92 -50.29
C GLU A 10 15.28 -3.32 -51.02
N LYS A 11 14.87 -3.93 -52.15
CA LYS A 11 13.67 -3.52 -52.90
C LYS A 11 12.39 -3.70 -52.05
N LEU A 12 12.27 -4.81 -51.30
CA LEU A 12 11.15 -5.05 -50.40
C LEU A 12 11.11 -4.00 -49.27
N VAL A 13 12.25 -3.69 -48.67
CA VAL A 13 12.36 -2.66 -47.61
C VAL A 13 11.95 -1.29 -48.15
N VAL A 14 12.37 -0.91 -49.35
CA VAL A 14 11.94 0.37 -49.95
C VAL A 14 10.43 0.38 -50.16
N PHE A 15 9.87 -0.68 -50.74
CA PHE A 15 8.43 -0.80 -50.95
C PHE A 15 7.62 -0.70 -49.66
N LEU A 16 8.09 -1.36 -48.59
CA LEU A 16 7.43 -1.28 -47.27
C LEU A 16 7.55 0.09 -46.62
N LYS A 17 8.68 0.80 -46.85
CA LYS A 17 8.85 2.17 -46.35
C LYS A 17 7.84 3.16 -46.92
N ASP A 18 7.51 3.00 -48.21
CA ASP A 18 6.51 3.88 -48.87
C ASP A 18 5.10 3.69 -48.31
N SER A 19 4.83 2.52 -47.69
CA SER A 19 3.52 2.20 -47.08
C SER A 19 3.56 2.22 -45.54
N LEU A 20 4.64 2.72 -44.92
CA LEU A 20 4.87 2.60 -43.49
C LEU A 20 3.80 3.30 -42.64
N GLU A 21 3.41 4.51 -43.04
CA GLU A 21 2.39 5.30 -42.34
C GLU A 21 1.04 4.58 -42.34
N ASP A 22 0.63 4.04 -43.51
CA ASP A 22 -0.62 3.29 -43.65
C ASP A 22 -0.60 2.01 -42.79
N LEU A 23 0.53 1.28 -42.79
CA LEU A 23 0.71 0.08 -42.01
C LEU A 23 0.67 0.38 -40.50
N GLN A 24 1.29 1.46 -40.05
CA GLN A 24 1.23 1.90 -38.67
C GLN A 24 -0.20 2.29 -38.26
N GLY A 25 -0.91 3.07 -39.10
CA GLY A 25 -2.29 3.45 -38.84
C GLY A 25 -3.24 2.25 -38.77
N ILE A 26 -3.08 1.27 -39.65
CA ILE A 26 -3.85 0.00 -39.60
C ILE A 26 -3.50 -0.78 -38.32
N SER A 27 -2.23 -0.87 -37.95
CA SER A 27 -1.80 -1.56 -36.75
C SER A 27 -2.39 -0.94 -35.48
N GLU A 28 -2.39 0.38 -35.35
CA GLU A 28 -3.00 1.10 -34.22
C GLU A 28 -4.51 0.88 -34.13
N ALA A 29 -5.19 0.94 -35.29
CA ALA A 29 -6.63 0.70 -35.38
C ALA A 29 -6.98 -0.74 -34.96
N LEU A 30 -6.23 -1.73 -35.45
CA LEU A 30 -6.41 -3.13 -35.09
C LEU A 30 -6.15 -3.39 -33.61
N ALA A 31 -5.05 -2.82 -33.06
CA ALA A 31 -4.74 -2.93 -31.65
C ALA A 31 -5.84 -2.34 -30.76
N THR A 32 -6.39 -1.19 -31.14
CA THR A 32 -7.50 -0.56 -30.43
C THR A 32 -8.76 -1.45 -30.45
N ILE A 33 -9.13 -1.99 -31.63
CA ILE A 33 -10.28 -2.89 -31.77
C ILE A 33 -10.07 -4.15 -30.94
N ASP A 34 -8.89 -4.74 -30.96
CA ASP A 34 -8.57 -5.96 -30.23
C ASP A 34 -8.71 -5.77 -28.71
N VAL A 35 -8.16 -4.68 -28.18
CA VAL A 35 -8.28 -4.32 -26.75
C VAL A 35 -9.75 -4.11 -26.37
N VAL A 36 -10.48 -3.29 -27.13
CA VAL A 36 -11.90 -3.00 -26.82
C VAL A 36 -12.75 -4.25 -26.90
N LEU A 37 -12.53 -5.10 -27.90
CA LEU A 37 -13.26 -6.35 -28.07
C LEU A 37 -12.98 -7.33 -26.93
N SER A 38 -11.70 -7.48 -26.54
CA SER A 38 -11.31 -8.36 -25.42
C SER A 38 -11.93 -7.90 -24.10
N LEU A 39 -11.91 -6.60 -23.80
CA LEU A 39 -12.55 -6.06 -22.60
C LEU A 39 -14.07 -6.22 -22.63
N ALA A 40 -14.72 -6.02 -23.78
CA ALA A 40 -16.15 -6.21 -23.95
C ALA A 40 -16.58 -7.68 -23.79
N GLU A 41 -15.81 -8.60 -24.35
CA GLU A 41 -16.07 -10.04 -24.24
C GLU A 41 -16.00 -10.51 -22.77
N ILE A 42 -14.96 -10.14 -22.06
CA ILE A 42 -14.81 -10.46 -20.62
C ILE A 42 -15.94 -9.82 -19.80
N ALA A 43 -16.31 -8.57 -20.09
CA ALA A 43 -17.40 -7.90 -19.39
C ALA A 43 -18.73 -8.64 -19.54
N VAL A 44 -19.05 -9.14 -20.74
CA VAL A 44 -20.26 -9.92 -21.00
C VAL A 44 -20.21 -11.28 -20.33
N ILE A 45 -19.09 -12.02 -20.46
CA ILE A 45 -18.94 -13.36 -19.91
C ILE A 45 -19.00 -13.35 -18.38
N LYS A 46 -18.36 -12.36 -17.74
CA LYS A 46 -18.24 -12.27 -16.28
C LYS A 46 -19.31 -11.41 -15.62
N GLY A 47 -20.21 -10.81 -16.39
CA GLY A 47 -21.26 -9.93 -15.88
C GLY A 47 -20.68 -8.70 -15.17
N TYR A 48 -19.65 -8.08 -15.76
CA TYR A 48 -19.07 -6.84 -15.24
C TYR A 48 -19.94 -5.64 -15.63
N VAL A 49 -19.93 -4.61 -14.81
CA VAL A 49 -20.71 -3.40 -15.01
C VAL A 49 -19.83 -2.22 -15.44
N ARG A 50 -20.42 -1.26 -16.14
CA ARG A 50 -19.75 -0.04 -16.53
C ARG A 50 -19.58 0.87 -15.30
N PRO A 51 -18.34 1.19 -14.87
CA PRO A 51 -18.12 2.11 -13.77
C PRO A 51 -18.47 3.55 -14.17
N VAL A 52 -18.90 4.36 -13.21
CA VAL A 52 -19.10 5.80 -13.37
C VAL A 52 -17.89 6.51 -12.79
N CYS A 53 -17.17 7.26 -13.63
CA CYS A 53 -16.09 8.12 -13.16
C CYS A 53 -16.67 9.46 -12.72
N ILE A 54 -16.39 9.88 -11.48
CA ILE A 54 -16.93 11.10 -10.90
C ILE A 54 -15.83 12.13 -10.63
N GLU A 55 -16.21 13.42 -10.75
CA GLU A 55 -15.37 14.52 -10.28
C GLU A 55 -15.61 14.70 -8.78
N GLY A 56 -14.82 14.05 -7.96
CA GLY A 56 -15.00 14.09 -6.51
C GLY A 56 -13.94 13.28 -5.80
N THR A 57 -14.17 13.02 -4.52
CA THR A 57 -13.26 12.26 -3.68
C THR A 57 -13.92 11.00 -3.08
N GLU A 58 -15.19 10.80 -3.36
CA GLU A 58 -15.96 9.67 -2.87
C GLU A 58 -15.70 8.43 -3.73
N LEU A 59 -15.70 7.27 -3.11
CA LEU A 59 -15.58 5.98 -3.78
C LEU A 59 -16.72 5.10 -3.32
N MET A 60 -17.48 4.57 -4.27
CA MET A 60 -18.56 3.65 -4.00
C MET A 60 -18.43 2.41 -4.89
N ILE A 61 -18.39 1.25 -4.26
CA ILE A 61 -18.43 -0.05 -4.92
C ILE A 61 -19.49 -0.88 -4.20
N GLU A 62 -20.53 -1.27 -4.92
CA GLU A 62 -21.56 -2.16 -4.40
C GLU A 62 -21.32 -3.58 -4.89
N ARG A 63 -21.34 -4.53 -3.96
CA ARG A 63 -21.13 -5.95 -4.22
C ARG A 63 -19.94 -6.26 -5.13
N GLY A 64 -18.83 -5.60 -4.81
CA GLY A 64 -17.57 -5.83 -5.50
C GLY A 64 -17.09 -7.28 -5.36
N ARG A 65 -16.44 -7.79 -6.41
CA ARG A 65 -15.89 -9.15 -6.48
C ARG A 65 -14.42 -9.10 -6.88
N HIS A 66 -13.66 -10.08 -6.43
CA HIS A 66 -12.24 -10.16 -6.81
C HIS A 66 -12.11 -10.93 -8.14
N PRO A 67 -11.68 -10.31 -9.25
CA PRO A 67 -11.78 -10.89 -10.59
C PRO A 67 -11.04 -12.23 -10.73
N VAL A 68 -9.92 -12.41 -10.04
CA VAL A 68 -9.12 -13.63 -10.13
C VAL A 68 -9.61 -14.70 -9.15
N VAL A 69 -9.97 -14.32 -7.92
CA VAL A 69 -10.40 -15.31 -6.91
C VAL A 69 -11.77 -15.87 -7.25
N GLU A 70 -12.70 -15.03 -7.74
CA GLU A 70 -14.00 -15.47 -8.23
C GLU A 70 -13.88 -16.52 -9.36
N ASP A 71 -12.88 -16.39 -10.21
CA ASP A 71 -12.67 -17.28 -11.36
C ASP A 71 -12.13 -18.68 -10.97
N ILE A 72 -11.40 -18.74 -9.84
CA ILE A 72 -10.83 -20.00 -9.33
C ILE A 72 -11.83 -20.75 -8.45
N GLN A 73 -12.76 -20.04 -7.83
CA GLN A 73 -13.76 -20.62 -6.94
C GLN A 73 -14.94 -21.23 -7.73
N PRO A 74 -15.69 -22.16 -7.14
CA PRO A 74 -16.94 -22.64 -7.74
C PRO A 74 -17.90 -21.48 -8.03
N VAL A 75 -18.58 -21.54 -9.15
CA VAL A 75 -19.52 -20.50 -9.57
C VAL A 75 -20.53 -20.17 -8.47
N GLY A 76 -20.64 -18.92 -8.08
CA GLY A 76 -21.57 -18.44 -7.06
C GLY A 76 -21.12 -18.62 -5.60
N SER A 77 -19.91 -19.14 -5.35
CA SER A 77 -19.37 -19.30 -3.98
C SER A 77 -18.62 -18.06 -3.49
N PHE A 78 -18.26 -17.13 -4.37
CA PHE A 78 -17.57 -15.90 -3.98
C PHE A 78 -18.51 -14.95 -3.23
N VAL A 79 -18.10 -14.49 -2.05
CA VAL A 79 -18.86 -13.51 -1.26
C VAL A 79 -18.44 -12.11 -1.67
N SER A 80 -19.38 -11.39 -2.31
CA SER A 80 -19.19 -10.00 -2.70
C SER A 80 -19.25 -9.06 -1.50
N ASN A 81 -18.49 -7.96 -1.53
CA ASN A 81 -18.45 -6.96 -0.47
C ASN A 81 -18.56 -5.55 -1.02
N ASP A 82 -19.19 -4.69 -0.24
CA ASP A 82 -19.30 -3.28 -0.51
C ASP A 82 -18.04 -2.53 -0.04
N CYS A 83 -17.76 -1.38 -0.69
CA CYS A 83 -16.71 -0.47 -0.27
C CYS A 83 -17.19 0.97 -0.48
N PHE A 84 -17.27 1.74 0.63
CA PHE A 84 -17.75 3.11 0.60
C PHE A 84 -16.74 4.03 1.29
N PHE A 85 -16.31 5.06 0.57
CA PHE A 85 -15.55 6.17 1.13
C PHE A 85 -16.26 7.46 0.79
N VAL A 86 -16.58 8.22 1.82
CA VAL A 86 -17.19 9.56 1.71
C VAL A 86 -16.17 10.63 2.07
N GLU A 87 -16.45 11.89 1.78
CA GLU A 87 -15.51 13.00 1.98
C GLU A 87 -14.87 13.03 3.39
N LYS A 88 -15.65 12.69 4.42
CA LYS A 88 -15.21 12.73 5.82
C LYS A 88 -14.67 11.41 6.36
N LYS A 89 -14.79 10.31 5.61
CA LYS A 89 -14.34 8.98 6.02
C LYS A 89 -13.46 8.42 4.92
N ARG A 90 -12.15 8.61 5.09
CA ARG A 90 -11.14 8.33 4.07
C ARG A 90 -10.26 7.12 4.40
N ILE A 91 -10.32 6.65 5.64
CA ILE A 91 -9.50 5.55 6.14
C ILE A 91 -10.40 4.46 6.71
N LEU A 92 -10.27 3.25 6.19
CA LEU A 92 -10.94 2.06 6.69
C LEU A 92 -9.93 1.17 7.39
N VAL A 93 -10.04 1.02 8.70
CA VAL A 93 -9.23 0.08 9.49
C VAL A 93 -9.97 -1.25 9.54
N LEU A 94 -9.40 -2.26 8.87
CA LEU A 94 -10.01 -3.58 8.71
C LEU A 94 -9.34 -4.60 9.62
N THR A 95 -10.09 -5.15 10.57
CA THR A 95 -9.65 -6.21 11.48
C THR A 95 -10.28 -7.55 11.14
N GLY A 96 -9.75 -8.61 11.71
CA GLY A 96 -10.24 -9.97 11.53
C GLY A 96 -9.11 -11.00 11.52
N PRO A 97 -9.44 -12.29 11.65
CA PRO A 97 -8.46 -13.36 11.69
C PRO A 97 -7.72 -13.52 10.35
N ASN A 98 -6.57 -14.20 10.40
CA ASN A 98 -5.91 -14.64 9.17
C ASN A 98 -6.81 -15.64 8.44
N MET A 99 -6.72 -15.69 7.11
CA MET A 99 -7.56 -16.50 6.22
C MET A 99 -9.04 -16.04 6.11
N SER A 100 -9.45 -14.98 6.80
CA SER A 100 -10.82 -14.46 6.72
C SER A 100 -11.15 -13.72 5.43
N GLY A 101 -10.15 -13.38 4.60
CA GLY A 101 -10.35 -12.68 3.33
C GLY A 101 -9.99 -11.21 3.33
N LYS A 102 -9.37 -10.66 4.40
CA LYS A 102 -8.92 -9.24 4.45
C LYS A 102 -8.10 -8.84 3.23
N SER A 103 -7.00 -9.53 2.97
CA SER A 103 -6.11 -9.24 1.83
C SER A 103 -6.81 -9.39 0.48
N THR A 104 -7.76 -10.33 0.36
CA THR A 104 -8.59 -10.50 -0.85
C THR A 104 -9.46 -9.28 -1.07
N TYR A 105 -10.12 -8.77 -0.02
CA TYR A 105 -10.93 -7.57 -0.09
C TYR A 105 -10.12 -6.32 -0.46
N LEU A 106 -8.95 -6.13 0.16
CA LEU A 106 -8.08 -5.01 -0.17
C LEU A 106 -7.67 -5.02 -1.65
N ARG A 107 -7.22 -6.19 -2.14
CA ARG A 107 -6.83 -6.37 -3.55
C ARG A 107 -8.00 -6.19 -4.49
N GLN A 108 -9.19 -6.67 -4.13
CA GLN A 108 -10.42 -6.48 -4.89
C GLN A 108 -10.69 -5.00 -5.18
N VAL A 109 -10.64 -4.15 -4.16
CA VAL A 109 -10.86 -2.70 -4.31
C VAL A 109 -9.81 -2.09 -5.23
N ALA A 110 -8.52 -2.42 -5.03
CA ALA A 110 -7.44 -1.92 -5.90
C ALA A 110 -7.62 -2.33 -7.36
N LEU A 111 -7.99 -3.59 -7.61
CA LEU A 111 -8.20 -4.10 -8.96
C LEU A 111 -9.41 -3.45 -9.64
N ILE A 112 -10.51 -3.26 -8.92
CA ILE A 112 -11.70 -2.57 -9.45
C ILE A 112 -11.34 -1.14 -9.87
N VAL A 113 -10.63 -0.39 -9.03
CA VAL A 113 -10.18 0.96 -9.36
C VAL A 113 -9.23 0.98 -10.55
N LEU A 114 -8.25 0.06 -10.58
CA LEU A 114 -7.31 -0.08 -11.69
C LEU A 114 -8.04 -0.39 -13.01
N MET A 115 -8.94 -1.39 -13.00
CA MET A 115 -9.73 -1.77 -14.17
C MET A 115 -10.58 -0.63 -14.69
N ALA A 116 -11.25 0.12 -13.79
CA ALA A 116 -12.05 1.27 -14.18
C ALA A 116 -11.19 2.36 -14.87
N GLN A 117 -10.02 2.68 -14.32
CA GLN A 117 -9.14 3.72 -14.87
C GLN A 117 -8.46 3.33 -16.19
N MET A 118 -8.29 2.04 -16.45
CA MET A 118 -7.84 1.58 -17.77
C MET A 118 -8.97 1.48 -18.82
N GLY A 119 -10.20 1.83 -18.46
CA GLY A 119 -11.35 1.84 -19.39
C GLY A 119 -12.11 0.51 -19.46
N SER A 120 -11.86 -0.43 -18.56
CA SER A 120 -12.58 -1.69 -18.47
C SER A 120 -13.88 -1.55 -17.68
N PHE A 121 -14.83 -2.46 -17.92
CA PHE A 121 -15.92 -2.75 -16.99
C PHE A 121 -15.36 -3.47 -15.75
N VAL A 122 -16.08 -3.41 -14.64
CA VAL A 122 -15.59 -3.84 -13.32
C VAL A 122 -16.48 -4.91 -12.69
N PRO A 123 -15.90 -5.82 -11.90
CA PRO A 123 -16.63 -6.88 -11.19
C PRO A 123 -17.37 -6.31 -9.96
N ALA A 124 -18.50 -5.66 -10.19
CA ALA A 124 -19.37 -5.09 -9.17
C ALA A 124 -20.82 -5.12 -9.65
N GLU A 125 -21.81 -4.80 -8.78
CA GLU A 125 -23.17 -4.49 -9.21
C GLU A 125 -23.32 -3.02 -9.57
N HIS A 126 -22.60 -2.13 -8.84
CA HIS A 126 -22.49 -0.71 -9.15
C HIS A 126 -21.13 -0.20 -8.70
N ALA A 127 -20.57 0.76 -9.44
CA ALA A 127 -19.31 1.41 -9.05
C ALA A 127 -19.29 2.88 -9.50
N GLU A 128 -19.08 3.78 -8.54
CA GLU A 128 -18.77 5.20 -8.77
C GLU A 128 -17.39 5.48 -8.19
N LEU A 129 -16.48 5.93 -9.02
CA LEU A 129 -15.07 5.99 -8.68
C LEU A 129 -14.49 7.36 -9.03
N PRO A 130 -13.73 7.98 -8.08
CA PRO A 130 -13.02 9.21 -8.34
C PRO A 130 -11.78 8.93 -9.22
N PHE A 131 -11.23 9.97 -9.81
CA PHE A 131 -9.92 9.87 -10.48
C PHE A 131 -8.82 9.72 -9.43
N ILE A 132 -8.23 8.54 -9.38
CA ILE A 132 -7.08 8.20 -8.53
C ILE A 132 -5.79 8.47 -9.29
N ASP A 133 -4.88 9.25 -8.71
CA ASP A 133 -3.60 9.58 -9.34
C ASP A 133 -2.56 8.48 -9.19
N ARG A 134 -2.60 7.74 -8.06
CA ARG A 134 -1.69 6.64 -7.77
C ARG A 134 -2.37 5.58 -6.91
N ILE A 135 -2.03 4.34 -7.16
CA ILE A 135 -2.41 3.20 -6.32
C ILE A 135 -1.14 2.69 -5.65
N PHE A 136 -1.09 2.81 -4.34
CA PHE A 136 0.00 2.27 -3.52
C PHE A 136 -0.47 1.01 -2.81
N THR A 137 0.36 -0.03 -2.88
CA THR A 137 0.06 -1.29 -2.19
C THR A 137 1.25 -1.73 -1.37
N ARG A 138 1.03 -1.99 -0.09
CA ARG A 138 1.94 -2.74 0.77
C ARG A 138 1.20 -3.99 1.23
N ILE A 139 1.35 -5.06 0.50
CA ILE A 139 0.70 -6.35 0.73
C ILE A 139 1.82 -7.39 0.83
N GLY A 140 1.97 -8.02 1.99
CA GLY A 140 2.95 -9.03 2.38
C GLY A 140 4.06 -9.33 1.36
N ALA A 141 5.32 -9.06 1.69
CA ALA A 141 6.44 -9.41 0.82
C ALA A 141 6.71 -10.92 0.89
N GLN A 142 6.99 -11.53 -0.25
CA GLN A 142 7.74 -12.79 -0.27
C GLN A 142 9.19 -12.46 0.09
N ASP A 143 9.84 -13.37 0.86
CA ASP A 143 11.25 -13.26 1.20
C ASP A 143 12.08 -13.17 -0.10
N ASP A 144 12.63 -12.01 -0.39
CA ASP A 144 13.64 -11.87 -1.42
C ASP A 144 15.01 -12.19 -0.83
N LEU A 145 15.26 -13.49 -0.66
CA LEU A 145 16.52 -14.03 -0.16
C LEU A 145 17.71 -13.64 -1.07
N ALA A 146 17.46 -13.26 -2.32
CA ALA A 146 18.51 -12.91 -3.27
C ALA A 146 19.08 -11.51 -3.03
N ALA A 147 18.32 -10.59 -2.42
CA ALA A 147 18.77 -9.23 -2.14
C ALA A 147 19.40 -9.05 -0.75
N GLY A 148 19.38 -10.08 0.12
CA GLY A 148 19.96 -10.03 1.46
C GLY A 148 19.31 -9.00 2.41
N GLN A 149 18.16 -8.42 2.02
CA GLN A 149 17.42 -7.46 2.84
C GLN A 149 16.38 -8.19 3.71
N SER A 150 16.26 -7.76 4.97
CA SER A 150 15.19 -8.20 5.84
C SER A 150 13.84 -7.79 5.23
N THR A 151 12.85 -8.72 5.26
CA THR A 151 11.45 -8.42 4.87
C THR A 151 10.89 -7.19 5.56
N PHE A 152 11.27 -6.97 6.81
CA PHE A 152 10.90 -5.78 7.56
C PHE A 152 11.51 -4.48 6.97
N MET A 153 12.78 -4.53 6.51
CA MET A 153 13.39 -3.35 5.88
C MET A 153 12.71 -3.00 4.56
N VAL A 154 12.36 -4.00 3.74
CA VAL A 154 11.60 -3.79 2.50
C VAL A 154 10.22 -3.17 2.82
N GLU A 155 9.54 -3.70 3.83
CA GLU A 155 8.28 -3.16 4.32
C GLU A 155 8.38 -1.68 4.71
N MET A 156 9.42 -1.31 5.45
CA MET A 156 9.63 0.08 5.88
C MET A 156 9.96 1.00 4.70
N LEU A 157 10.73 0.55 3.73
CA LEU A 157 11.04 1.31 2.51
C LEU A 157 9.78 1.57 1.67
N GLU A 158 8.93 0.56 1.47
CA GLU A 158 7.66 0.70 0.76
C GLU A 158 6.70 1.64 1.51
N THR A 159 6.59 1.48 2.83
CA THR A 159 5.76 2.35 3.67
C THR A 159 6.26 3.80 3.64
N ALA A 160 7.58 4.02 3.72
CA ALA A 160 8.17 5.35 3.59
C ALA A 160 7.89 5.99 2.22
N GLN A 161 7.99 5.21 1.14
CA GLN A 161 7.64 5.68 -0.21
C GLN A 161 6.18 6.11 -0.29
N ILE A 162 5.26 5.35 0.30
CA ILE A 162 3.83 5.69 0.36
C ILE A 162 3.64 7.01 1.07
N LEU A 163 4.17 7.16 2.28
CA LEU A 163 4.01 8.37 3.11
C LEU A 163 4.58 9.63 2.44
N HIS A 164 5.66 9.49 1.65
CA HIS A 164 6.27 10.63 0.93
C HIS A 164 5.57 11.00 -0.37
N GLN A 165 4.92 10.04 -1.05
CA GLN A 165 4.42 10.24 -2.40
C GLN A 165 2.89 10.22 -2.52
N ALA A 166 2.17 9.76 -1.51
CA ALA A 166 0.73 9.77 -1.52
C ALA A 166 0.19 11.20 -1.59
N THR A 167 -0.96 11.37 -2.20
CA THR A 167 -1.72 12.61 -2.27
C THR A 167 -3.14 12.36 -1.77
N SER A 168 -3.93 13.41 -1.57
CA SER A 168 -5.36 13.24 -1.22
C SER A 168 -6.17 12.48 -2.27
N ARG A 169 -5.66 12.32 -3.49
CA ARG A 169 -6.29 11.56 -4.57
C ARG A 169 -5.71 10.17 -4.77
N SER A 170 -4.79 9.74 -3.92
CA SER A 170 -4.21 8.41 -3.99
C SER A 170 -5.09 7.36 -3.30
N LEU A 171 -5.01 6.12 -3.79
CA LEU A 171 -5.52 4.93 -3.11
C LEU A 171 -4.35 4.21 -2.44
N VAL A 172 -4.42 4.05 -1.13
CA VAL A 172 -3.39 3.40 -0.32
C VAL A 172 -3.92 2.11 0.27
N ILE A 173 -3.20 1.02 0.07
CA ILE A 173 -3.54 -0.31 0.59
C ILE A 173 -2.39 -0.82 1.44
N LEU A 174 -2.66 -0.96 2.73
CA LEU A 174 -1.71 -1.43 3.73
C LEU A 174 -2.23 -2.72 4.36
N ASP A 175 -1.47 -3.80 4.22
CA ASP A 175 -1.82 -5.11 4.76
C ASP A 175 -0.77 -5.54 5.78
N GLU A 176 -1.17 -5.57 7.05
CA GLU A 176 -0.40 -6.03 8.20
C GLU A 176 0.96 -5.29 8.41
N VAL A 177 0.96 -3.96 8.35
CA VAL A 177 2.15 -3.13 8.62
C VAL A 177 2.65 -3.36 10.07
N GLY A 178 3.97 -3.53 10.22
CA GLY A 178 4.63 -3.75 11.51
C GLY A 178 4.74 -5.21 11.93
N ARG A 179 4.31 -6.17 11.10
CA ARG A 179 4.35 -7.61 11.45
C ARG A 179 5.77 -8.18 11.53
N GLY A 180 6.73 -7.58 10.81
CA GLY A 180 8.10 -8.10 10.68
C GLY A 180 9.04 -7.80 11.86
N THR A 181 8.54 -7.19 12.96
CA THR A 181 9.33 -6.83 14.15
C THR A 181 8.64 -7.23 15.45
N SER A 182 9.14 -6.75 16.60
CA SER A 182 8.50 -7.03 17.89
C SER A 182 7.09 -6.45 17.96
N THR A 183 6.20 -7.06 18.75
CA THR A 183 4.78 -6.66 18.81
C THR A 183 4.60 -5.18 19.15
N PHE A 184 5.35 -4.66 20.12
CA PHE A 184 5.22 -3.25 20.54
C PHE A 184 5.80 -2.27 19.52
N ASP A 185 6.94 -2.60 18.90
CA ASP A 185 7.53 -1.77 17.85
C ASP A 185 6.62 -1.74 16.63
N GLY A 186 6.10 -2.91 16.22
CA GLY A 186 5.18 -3.03 15.10
C GLY A 186 3.88 -2.24 15.31
N LEU A 187 3.29 -2.34 16.50
CA LEU A 187 2.10 -1.58 16.89
C LEU A 187 2.38 -0.06 16.87
N ALA A 188 3.51 0.38 17.44
CA ALA A 188 3.88 1.79 17.47
C ALA A 188 4.07 2.36 16.05
N ILE A 189 4.73 1.61 15.17
CA ILE A 189 4.91 2.00 13.76
C ILE A 189 3.56 2.06 13.04
N ALA A 190 2.73 1.02 13.16
CA ALA A 190 1.43 0.96 12.51
C ALA A 190 0.50 2.10 12.97
N HIS A 191 0.54 2.45 14.26
CA HIS A 191 -0.18 3.57 14.85
C HIS A 191 0.29 4.90 14.23
N ALA A 192 1.61 5.17 14.23
CA ALA A 192 2.18 6.39 13.67
C ALA A 192 1.91 6.54 12.17
N VAL A 193 1.93 5.43 11.40
CA VAL A 193 1.57 5.41 9.98
C VAL A 193 0.10 5.79 9.79
N LEU A 194 -0.80 5.25 10.61
CA LEU A 194 -2.22 5.55 10.54
C LEU A 194 -2.50 7.04 10.84
N GLU A 195 -1.88 7.60 11.88
CA GLU A 195 -1.98 9.02 12.21
C GLU A 195 -1.40 9.91 11.11
N SER A 196 -0.25 9.55 10.55
CA SER A 196 0.38 10.29 9.45
C SER A 196 -0.49 10.34 8.19
N LEU A 197 -1.20 9.25 7.86
CA LEU A 197 -2.14 9.22 6.74
C LEU A 197 -3.41 10.05 7.04
N HIS A 198 -3.86 10.06 8.29
CA HIS A 198 -5.00 10.89 8.73
C HIS A 198 -4.69 12.38 8.65
N GLU A 199 -3.49 12.80 9.09
CA GLU A 199 -3.04 14.19 9.12
C GLU A 199 -2.29 14.62 7.84
N HIS A 200 -2.42 13.84 6.76
CA HIS A 200 -1.68 14.07 5.53
C HIS A 200 -1.87 15.50 4.99
N PRO A 201 -0.79 16.25 4.70
CA PRO A 201 -0.85 17.58 4.11
C PRO A 201 -1.60 17.57 2.77
N GLY A 202 -2.68 18.31 2.65
CA GLY A 202 -3.53 18.32 1.45
C GLY A 202 -4.74 17.39 1.53
N GLY A 203 -4.93 16.70 2.64
CA GLY A 203 -6.07 15.81 2.92
C GLY A 203 -5.70 14.32 2.86
N ALA A 204 -6.36 13.53 3.67
CA ALA A 204 -6.12 12.10 3.77
C ALA A 204 -6.36 11.36 2.43
N PRO A 205 -5.47 10.48 1.98
CA PRO A 205 -5.72 9.57 0.85
C PRO A 205 -6.85 8.58 1.18
N ILE A 206 -7.47 7.98 0.18
CA ILE A 206 -8.34 6.81 0.40
C ILE A 206 -7.43 5.67 0.86
N THR A 207 -7.67 5.17 2.07
CA THR A 207 -6.80 4.18 2.68
C THR A 207 -7.57 2.97 3.19
N LEU A 208 -7.19 1.78 2.75
CA LEU A 208 -7.59 0.52 3.35
C LEU A 208 -6.42 -0.02 4.17
N PHE A 209 -6.61 -0.12 5.47
CA PHE A 209 -5.58 -0.50 6.44
C PHE A 209 -5.99 -1.81 7.14
N ALA A 210 -5.55 -2.96 6.62
CA ALA A 210 -5.78 -4.22 7.30
C ALA A 210 -4.72 -4.46 8.38
N THR A 211 -5.16 -4.90 9.54
CA THR A 211 -4.29 -5.13 10.69
C THR A 211 -4.77 -6.29 11.55
N HIS A 212 -3.84 -6.90 12.27
CA HIS A 212 -4.10 -7.84 13.36
C HIS A 212 -3.98 -7.19 14.76
N TYR A 213 -3.57 -5.91 14.80
CA TYR A 213 -3.50 -5.13 16.05
C TYR A 213 -4.88 -4.58 16.39
N HIS A 214 -5.57 -5.23 17.33
CA HIS A 214 -6.89 -4.76 17.79
C HIS A 214 -6.83 -3.39 18.46
N GLU A 215 -5.69 -3.02 19.01
CA GLU A 215 -5.43 -1.72 19.64
C GLU A 215 -5.65 -0.55 18.66
N LEU A 216 -5.37 -0.76 17.37
CA LEU A 216 -5.57 0.28 16.34
C LEU A 216 -7.04 0.62 16.10
N THR A 217 -7.97 -0.23 16.49
CA THR A 217 -9.41 0.10 16.40
C THR A 217 -9.77 1.27 17.31
N THR A 218 -9.21 1.32 18.52
CA THR A 218 -9.41 2.46 19.44
C THR A 218 -8.80 3.75 18.88
N VAL A 219 -7.67 3.64 18.19
CA VAL A 219 -7.05 4.79 17.50
C VAL A 219 -7.96 5.28 16.38
N ALA A 220 -8.45 4.39 15.53
CA ALA A 220 -9.36 4.73 14.43
C ALA A 220 -10.65 5.43 14.93
N ASP A 221 -11.20 5.01 16.07
CA ASP A 221 -12.37 5.66 16.69
C ASP A 221 -12.08 7.10 17.13
N SER A 222 -10.83 7.43 17.44
CA SER A 222 -10.39 8.78 17.81
C SER A 222 -10.12 9.69 16.61
N LEU A 223 -9.92 9.13 15.42
CA LEU A 223 -9.60 9.86 14.19
C LEU A 223 -10.85 10.22 13.40
N ALA A 224 -11.04 11.51 13.10
CA ALA A 224 -12.25 12.00 12.43
C ALA A 224 -12.49 11.39 11.04
N ASN A 225 -11.41 11.07 10.31
CA ASN A 225 -11.47 10.55 8.93
C ASN A 225 -11.41 9.02 8.88
N ALA A 226 -11.32 8.33 10.01
CA ALA A 226 -11.20 6.88 10.05
C ALA A 226 -12.51 6.22 10.49
N GLU A 227 -12.68 4.97 10.08
CA GLU A 227 -13.73 4.09 10.56
C GLU A 227 -13.21 2.66 10.68
N ASN A 228 -13.81 1.91 11.58
CA ASN A 228 -13.50 0.52 11.79
C ASN A 228 -14.43 -0.39 11.00
N ALA A 229 -13.88 -1.46 10.46
CA ALA A 229 -14.61 -2.59 9.92
C ALA A 229 -13.95 -3.91 10.33
N HIS A 230 -14.70 -4.97 10.25
CA HIS A 230 -14.18 -6.32 10.51
C HIS A 230 -14.75 -7.33 9.55
N VAL A 231 -14.03 -8.44 9.37
CA VAL A 231 -14.57 -9.61 8.68
C VAL A 231 -15.44 -10.41 9.63
N THR A 232 -16.71 -10.67 9.25
CA THR A 232 -17.64 -11.45 10.06
C THR A 232 -17.20 -12.89 10.17
N VAL A 233 -17.32 -13.40 11.39
CA VAL A 233 -17.03 -14.78 11.74
C VAL A 233 -18.22 -15.34 12.50
N GLN A 234 -18.80 -16.42 12.02
CA GLN A 234 -19.88 -17.12 12.71
C GLN A 234 -19.30 -18.21 13.60
N ASP A 235 -19.60 -18.11 14.91
CA ASP A 235 -19.18 -19.08 15.92
C ASP A 235 -20.37 -20.02 16.19
N GLU A 236 -20.32 -21.24 15.67
CA GLU A 236 -21.32 -22.29 15.90
C GLU A 236 -20.95 -23.21 17.09
N GLY A 237 -20.11 -22.71 18.00
CA GLY A 237 -19.77 -23.36 19.27
C GLY A 237 -18.66 -24.41 19.20
N GLN A 238 -18.52 -25.17 18.12
CA GLN A 238 -17.40 -26.09 17.86
C GLN A 238 -16.65 -25.80 16.55
N GLU A 239 -17.31 -25.12 15.63
CA GLU A 239 -16.76 -24.76 14.33
C GLU A 239 -16.88 -23.26 14.09
N ILE A 240 -15.83 -22.69 13.54
CA ILE A 240 -15.82 -21.29 13.10
C ILE A 240 -15.97 -21.29 11.58
N VAL A 241 -16.97 -20.56 11.10
CA VAL A 241 -17.20 -20.33 9.69
C VAL A 241 -16.82 -18.88 9.36
N PHE A 242 -15.89 -18.71 8.44
CA PHE A 242 -15.56 -17.40 7.91
C PHE A 242 -16.58 -17.02 6.84
N GLU A 243 -17.41 -16.04 7.12
CA GLU A 243 -18.42 -15.58 6.17
C GLU A 243 -17.82 -14.76 5.02
N HIS A 244 -16.54 -14.34 5.12
CA HIS A 244 -15.85 -13.45 4.17
C HIS A 244 -16.61 -12.14 3.90
N ARG A 245 -17.48 -11.73 4.80
CA ARG A 245 -18.29 -10.51 4.71
C ARG A 245 -17.67 -9.42 5.58
N ILE A 246 -17.60 -8.21 5.03
CA ILE A 246 -17.14 -7.02 5.75
C ILE A 246 -18.33 -6.38 6.45
N SER A 247 -18.19 -6.10 7.73
CA SER A 247 -19.19 -5.42 8.55
C SER A 247 -18.58 -4.23 9.29
N PRO A 248 -19.37 -3.15 9.51
CA PRO A 248 -18.90 -1.98 10.26
C PRO A 248 -18.55 -2.30 11.71
N GLY A 249 -17.62 -1.54 12.26
CA GLY A 249 -17.18 -1.64 13.65
C GLY A 249 -15.96 -2.55 13.86
N PRO A 250 -15.37 -2.52 15.07
CA PRO A 250 -14.22 -3.34 15.41
C PRO A 250 -14.59 -4.82 15.58
N SER A 251 -13.62 -5.72 15.42
CA SER A 251 -13.76 -7.13 15.81
C SER A 251 -13.59 -7.29 17.31
N ASP A 252 -14.50 -8.01 17.95
CA ASP A 252 -14.50 -8.19 19.42
C ASP A 252 -13.53 -9.27 19.91
N ARG A 253 -13.03 -10.15 19.03
CA ARG A 253 -12.24 -11.32 19.42
C ARG A 253 -11.11 -11.64 18.44
N SER A 254 -10.04 -12.23 18.99
CA SER A 254 -9.00 -12.90 18.20
C SER A 254 -9.37 -14.39 18.03
N TYR A 255 -9.20 -14.91 16.81
CA TYR A 255 -9.56 -16.30 16.48
C TYR A 255 -8.32 -17.18 16.21
N GLY A 256 -7.12 -16.73 16.59
CA GLY A 256 -5.87 -17.43 16.30
C GLY A 256 -5.81 -18.87 16.86
N VAL A 257 -6.30 -19.09 18.08
CA VAL A 257 -6.34 -20.43 18.71
C VAL A 257 -7.31 -21.35 17.96
N HIS A 258 -8.44 -20.84 17.49
CA HIS A 258 -9.37 -21.60 16.69
C HIS A 258 -8.82 -21.99 15.32
N VAL A 259 -8.10 -21.08 14.65
CA VAL A 259 -7.40 -21.41 13.39
C VAL A 259 -6.34 -22.50 13.62
N ALA A 260 -5.62 -22.44 14.73
CA ALA A 260 -4.67 -23.49 15.12
C ALA A 260 -5.34 -24.85 15.32
N LYS A 261 -6.55 -24.86 15.90
CA LYS A 261 -7.38 -26.09 16.04
C LYS A 261 -7.78 -26.64 14.68
N LEU A 262 -8.27 -25.80 13.77
CA LEU A 262 -8.61 -26.18 12.40
C LEU A 262 -7.40 -26.72 11.61
N ALA A 263 -6.21 -26.20 11.89
CA ALA A 263 -4.95 -26.67 11.30
C ALA A 263 -4.48 -28.02 11.88
N GLY A 264 -5.20 -28.58 12.87
CA GLY A 264 -4.92 -29.90 13.43
C GLY A 264 -3.85 -29.91 14.53
N LEU A 265 -3.62 -28.79 15.23
CA LEU A 265 -2.76 -28.82 16.42
C LEU A 265 -3.32 -29.76 17.51
N PRO A 266 -2.45 -30.46 18.27
CA PRO A 266 -2.88 -31.36 19.34
C PRO A 266 -3.81 -30.67 20.33
N ASN A 267 -4.87 -31.37 20.77
CA ASN A 267 -5.89 -30.81 21.67
C ASN A 267 -5.29 -30.29 23.00
N GLU A 268 -4.25 -30.94 23.52
CA GLU A 268 -3.54 -30.50 24.75
C GLU A 268 -2.88 -29.12 24.57
N VAL A 269 -2.31 -28.87 23.38
CA VAL A 269 -1.70 -27.57 23.03
C VAL A 269 -2.78 -26.50 22.90
N ILE A 270 -3.89 -26.81 22.25
CA ILE A 270 -5.04 -25.91 22.11
C ILE A 270 -5.61 -25.53 23.47
N ALA A 271 -5.92 -26.51 24.34
CA ALA A 271 -6.44 -26.26 25.67
C ALA A 271 -5.49 -25.38 26.52
N ARG A 272 -4.17 -25.59 26.40
CA ARG A 272 -3.18 -24.75 27.09
C ARG A 272 -3.16 -23.33 26.49
N ALA A 273 -3.26 -23.18 25.17
CA ALA A 273 -3.30 -21.88 24.50
C ALA A 273 -4.54 -21.06 24.91
N GLU A 274 -5.71 -21.69 25.04
CA GLU A 274 -6.94 -21.05 25.52
C GLU A 274 -6.78 -20.48 26.94
N ILE A 275 -6.19 -21.27 27.86
CA ILE A 275 -5.91 -20.82 29.22
C ILE A 275 -4.94 -19.61 29.20
N LEU A 276 -3.87 -19.68 28.43
CA LEU A 276 -2.90 -18.60 28.33
C LEU A 276 -3.50 -17.33 27.70
N LEU A 277 -4.33 -17.50 26.67
CA LEU A 277 -5.03 -16.38 26.01
C LEU A 277 -5.93 -15.64 27.00
N SER A 278 -6.75 -16.37 27.76
CA SER A 278 -7.62 -15.77 28.78
C SER A 278 -6.85 -15.03 29.89
N GLN A 279 -5.66 -15.53 30.26
CA GLN A 279 -4.77 -14.84 31.21
C GLN A 279 -4.21 -13.55 30.62
N LEU A 280 -3.77 -13.56 29.36
CA LEU A 280 -3.22 -12.39 28.67
C LEU A 280 -4.30 -11.32 28.42
N GLU A 281 -5.51 -11.72 28.05
CA GLU A 281 -6.64 -10.81 27.85
C GLU A 281 -7.14 -10.16 29.15
N SER A 282 -6.94 -10.82 30.30
CA SER A 282 -7.29 -10.28 31.60
C SER A 282 -6.30 -9.23 32.14
N LEU A 283 -5.13 -9.06 31.51
CA LEU A 283 -4.18 -8.01 31.87
C LEU A 283 -4.73 -6.63 31.44
N PRO A 284 -4.60 -5.59 32.31
CA PRO A 284 -5.14 -4.28 31.99
C PRO A 284 -4.44 -3.69 30.75
N LYS A 285 -5.17 -3.57 29.63
CA LYS A 285 -4.73 -2.90 28.42
C LYS A 285 -4.68 -1.39 28.68
N LYS A 286 -3.59 -0.88 29.24
CA LYS A 286 -3.33 0.55 29.35
C LYS A 286 -2.37 0.96 28.22
N ILE A 287 -2.91 1.32 27.07
CA ILE A 287 -2.21 2.18 26.12
C ILE A 287 -2.71 3.60 26.42
N PRO A 288 -1.85 4.53 26.88
CA PRO A 288 -2.25 5.92 27.00
C PRO A 288 -2.40 6.51 25.59
N VAL A 289 -3.64 6.74 25.16
CA VAL A 289 -3.93 7.59 24.02
C VAL A 289 -3.60 9.03 24.45
N GLN A 290 -2.38 9.47 24.20
CA GLN A 290 -1.97 10.87 24.43
C GLN A 290 -1.80 11.58 23.10
N SER A 291 -2.92 11.93 22.48
CA SER A 291 -2.95 12.79 21.28
C SER A 291 -2.32 14.18 21.49
N GLU A 292 -2.19 14.65 22.73
CA GLU A 292 -1.59 15.96 23.03
C GLU A 292 -0.04 15.96 22.99
N LEU A 293 0.60 14.83 23.27
CA LEU A 293 2.08 14.73 23.19
C LEU A 293 2.56 14.70 21.74
N PHE A 294 1.79 14.10 20.84
CA PHE A 294 2.15 13.98 19.43
C PHE A 294 2.09 15.34 18.70
N ARG A 295 1.08 16.19 19.01
CA ARG A 295 1.02 17.56 18.47
C ARG A 295 2.25 18.40 18.85
N SER A 296 2.74 18.30 20.08
CA SER A 296 3.91 19.06 20.53
C SER A 296 5.23 18.57 19.91
N GLU A 297 5.29 17.28 19.53
CA GLU A 297 6.46 16.72 18.83
C GLU A 297 6.40 16.98 17.32
N LEU A 298 5.23 16.93 16.69
CA LEU A 298 5.04 17.34 15.29
C LEU A 298 5.38 18.81 15.08
N GLU A 299 4.98 19.72 15.97
CA GLU A 299 5.40 21.12 15.93
C GLU A 299 6.92 21.27 16.02
N LYS A 300 7.62 20.42 16.76
CA LYS A 300 9.09 20.38 16.77
C LYS A 300 9.68 19.81 15.48
N PHE A 301 9.02 18.80 14.88
CA PHE A 301 9.42 18.24 13.58
C PHE A 301 9.15 19.21 12.42
N GLU A 302 8.05 19.96 12.45
CA GLU A 302 7.76 21.02 11.48
C GLU A 302 8.76 22.18 11.59
N LEU A 303 9.20 22.52 12.80
CA LEU A 303 10.29 23.49 13.02
C LEU A 303 11.64 23.01 12.46
N LEU A 304 11.87 21.71 12.37
CA LEU A 304 13.04 21.13 11.69
C LEU A 304 12.88 21.14 10.17
N ARG A 305 11.68 20.86 9.66
CA ARG A 305 11.34 20.88 8.23
C ARG A 305 11.38 22.30 7.62
N THR A 306 11.02 23.33 8.41
CA THR A 306 11.14 24.73 7.98
C THR A 306 12.60 25.17 7.81
N LYS A 307 13.57 24.53 8.46
CA LYS A 307 14.99 24.79 8.21
C LYS A 307 15.47 24.23 6.86
N ASP A 308 14.97 23.07 6.44
CA ASP A 308 15.32 22.51 5.12
C ASP A 308 14.69 23.31 3.98
N SER A 309 13.46 23.81 4.15
CA SER A 309 12.80 24.67 3.15
C SER A 309 13.52 26.00 2.93
N HIS A 310 14.25 26.51 3.93
CA HIS A 310 15.02 27.73 3.79
C HIS A 310 16.28 27.53 2.94
N LEU A 311 16.90 26.36 3.03
CA LEU A 311 18.04 25.96 2.19
C LEU A 311 17.63 25.74 0.73
N GLU A 312 16.46 25.12 0.50
CA GLU A 312 15.89 24.96 -0.84
C GLU A 312 15.52 26.31 -1.47
N GLN A 313 14.94 27.23 -0.69
CA GLN A 313 14.64 28.59 -1.17
C GLN A 313 15.92 29.36 -1.49
N GLU A 314 16.97 29.26 -0.66
CA GLU A 314 18.25 29.90 -0.90
C GLU A 314 18.95 29.34 -2.14
N LEU A 315 18.89 28.02 -2.36
CA LEU A 315 19.40 27.34 -3.56
C LEU A 315 18.64 27.75 -4.83
N ASN A 316 17.32 27.80 -4.76
CA ASN A 316 16.48 28.18 -5.91
C ASN A 316 16.56 29.67 -6.26
N SER A 317 16.98 30.52 -5.32
CA SER A 317 17.18 31.96 -5.55
C SER A 317 18.55 32.30 -6.15
N LEU A 318 19.47 31.33 -6.26
CA LEU A 318 20.82 31.55 -6.82
C LEU A 318 20.79 31.54 -8.35
N ASP A 319 21.09 32.66 -8.99
CA ASP A 319 21.32 32.67 -10.43
C ASP A 319 22.76 32.27 -10.74
N ILE A 320 22.93 31.01 -11.16
CA ILE A 320 24.25 30.41 -11.43
C ILE A 320 24.98 31.11 -12.56
N ASN A 321 24.28 31.81 -13.46
CA ASN A 321 24.87 32.50 -14.61
C ASN A 321 25.55 33.87 -14.21
N LEU A 322 25.21 34.36 -13.03
CA LEU A 322 25.77 35.65 -12.51
C LEU A 322 26.93 35.43 -11.54
N LEU A 323 27.26 34.19 -11.18
CA LEU A 323 28.31 33.86 -10.23
C LEU A 323 29.64 33.59 -10.94
N THR A 324 30.72 34.18 -10.42
CA THR A 324 32.05 33.73 -10.82
C THR A 324 32.39 32.37 -10.18
N PRO A 325 33.34 31.58 -10.75
CA PRO A 325 33.72 30.26 -10.22
C PRO A 325 34.14 30.30 -8.73
N LEU A 326 34.78 31.39 -8.30
CA LEU A 326 35.23 31.56 -6.90
C LEU A 326 34.05 31.84 -5.96
N GLU A 327 33.09 32.66 -6.39
CA GLU A 327 31.88 32.96 -5.65
C GLU A 327 30.98 31.72 -5.53
N ALA A 328 30.86 30.91 -6.59
CA ALA A 328 30.12 29.66 -6.57
C ALA A 328 30.72 28.64 -5.56
N LEU A 329 32.07 28.52 -5.51
CA LEU A 329 32.75 27.65 -4.53
C LEU A 329 32.55 28.16 -3.08
N ASN A 330 32.63 29.47 -2.85
CA ASN A 330 32.40 30.04 -1.55
C ASN A 330 30.97 29.85 -1.08
N LYS A 331 29.98 30.00 -1.99
CA LYS A 331 28.56 29.80 -1.68
C LYS A 331 28.23 28.34 -1.41
N LEU A 332 28.81 27.38 -2.17
CA LEU A 332 28.73 25.97 -1.88
C LEU A 332 29.32 25.60 -0.51
N SER A 333 30.45 26.15 -0.15
CA SER A 333 31.08 25.94 1.16
C SER A 333 30.24 26.51 2.31
N GLU A 334 29.57 27.65 2.10
CA GLU A 334 28.63 28.25 3.07
C GLU A 334 27.41 27.37 3.28
N LEU A 335 26.79 26.89 2.18
CA LEU A 335 25.65 26.00 2.22
C LEU A 335 26.01 24.66 2.88
N GLN A 336 27.17 24.08 2.57
CA GLN A 336 27.68 22.87 3.20
C GLN A 336 27.89 23.03 4.72
N LYS A 337 28.36 24.16 5.18
CA LYS A 337 28.46 24.48 6.62
C LYS A 337 27.09 24.59 7.28
N LYS A 338 26.12 25.23 6.64
CA LYS A 338 24.73 25.32 7.13
C LYS A 338 24.06 23.94 7.28
N VAL A 339 24.35 23.01 6.36
CA VAL A 339 23.92 21.61 6.45
C VAL A 339 24.62 20.87 7.58
N SER A 340 25.94 21.07 7.75
CA SER A 340 26.73 20.41 8.80
C SER A 340 26.40 20.91 10.21
N ASP A 341 26.12 22.19 10.37
CA ASP A 341 25.74 22.81 11.67
C ASP A 341 24.28 22.50 12.06
N GLY A 342 23.43 22.04 11.07
CA GLY A 342 22.06 21.57 11.27
C GLY A 342 21.93 20.06 11.47
N ALA A 343 22.95 19.29 11.13
CA ALA A 343 22.94 17.83 11.23
C ALA A 343 23.29 17.38 12.66
N VAL A 344 22.27 17.13 13.46
CA VAL A 344 22.42 16.33 14.68
C VAL A 344 22.81 14.93 14.25
N SER A 345 24.10 14.64 14.42
CA SER A 345 24.76 13.34 14.63
C SER A 345 24.05 12.06 14.17
N TYR A 346 24.01 11.83 12.86
CA TYR A 346 23.85 10.47 12.31
C TYR A 346 25.18 9.71 12.13
N THR A 347 26.31 10.29 12.57
CA THR A 347 27.64 9.71 12.41
C THR A 347 27.92 8.52 13.34
N HIS A 348 27.14 8.30 14.39
CA HIS A 348 27.37 7.16 15.30
C HIS A 348 26.76 5.82 14.81
N LEU A 349 25.77 5.84 13.92
CA LEU A 349 25.17 4.59 13.40
C LEU A 349 26.00 3.99 12.25
N ARG A 350 26.73 4.82 11.47
CA ARG A 350 27.59 4.31 10.38
C ARG A 350 28.91 3.69 10.84
N ALA A 351 29.40 4.07 12.02
CA ALA A 351 30.67 3.54 12.54
C ALA A 351 30.55 2.11 13.05
N HIS A 352 29.38 1.68 13.54
CA HIS A 352 29.17 0.30 14.02
C HIS A 352 28.89 -0.73 12.90
N GLU A 353 28.35 -0.32 11.77
CA GLU A 353 28.11 -1.24 10.63
C GLU A 353 29.41 -1.50 9.81
N THR A 354 30.32 -0.54 9.77
CA THR A 354 31.57 -0.70 9.01
C THR A 354 32.55 -1.65 9.71
N ASP A 355 32.56 -1.69 11.04
CA ASP A 355 33.46 -2.56 11.81
C ASP A 355 33.04 -4.04 11.77
N SER A 356 31.75 -4.34 11.72
CA SER A 356 31.25 -5.72 11.63
C SER A 356 31.53 -6.36 10.26
N TYR A 357 31.56 -5.56 9.17
CA TYR A 357 31.89 -6.07 7.82
C TYR A 357 33.39 -6.34 7.63
N LEU A 358 34.26 -5.60 8.31
CA LEU A 358 35.73 -5.80 8.29
C LEU A 358 36.16 -7.00 9.10
N VAL A 359 35.48 -7.29 10.22
CA VAL A 359 35.79 -8.47 11.06
C VAL A 359 35.41 -9.79 10.37
N CYS A 360 34.32 -9.83 9.61
CA CYS A 360 33.93 -11.03 8.85
C CYS A 360 34.88 -11.34 7.69
N ARG A 361 35.57 -10.34 7.10
CA ARG A 361 36.51 -10.54 5.99
C ARG A 361 37.88 -11.01 6.44
N LEU A 362 38.28 -10.70 7.67
CA LEU A 362 39.56 -11.13 8.27
C LEU A 362 39.52 -12.55 8.88
N LEU A 363 38.33 -13.16 8.98
CA LEU A 363 38.18 -14.54 9.48
C LEU A 363 37.95 -15.55 8.35
N LEU A 364 38.00 -15.12 7.08
CA LEU A 364 37.84 -15.97 5.89
C LEU A 364 39.09 -16.00 5.00
N GLU A 365 40.21 -15.37 5.39
CA GLU A 365 41.58 -15.58 4.90
C GLU A 365 42.41 -16.28 6.01
#